data_a517b970eb00405118ceff81b2b9e3ef
#
_entry.id   a517b970eb00405118ceff81b2b9e3ef
#
_cell.length_a   1.000
_cell.length_b   1.000
_cell.length_c   1.000
_cell.angle_alpha   90.00
_cell.angle_beta   90.00
_cell.angle_gamma   90.00
#
_symmetry.space_group_name_H-M   'P 1'
#
loop_
_entity.id
_entity.type
_entity.pdbx_description
1 polymer ?
#
loop_
_entity_poly.entity_id
_entity_poly.type
_entity_poly.pdbx_seq_one_letter_code
_entity_poly.pdbx_strand_id
1 'polypeptide(L)'
;WRATDEAQTGMTHDRAGVRIDRMIEGIKVLRGLWGDDAFSLEGNHYTITEMNGMPKPVQAGGPPIIVGGGGKRVLSTAARMADIVGVHPNVVEGVISPEAIKSMSSEATEEKLGWVRDAAGDRFDDIEISILKLVTIVTDGRDAVSEKVGGGMGMDAATILASPTHWWARPNRSSKNSSSNASGGRVPT
;
A
#
# COMPACT_ATOMS: atom_id res chain seq x y z
N TRP A 1 3.16 -10.38 -4.33
CA TRP A 1 3.43 -11.55 -5.19
C TRP A 1 2.26 -12.51 -5.17
N ARG A 2 1.79 -12.92 -6.34
CA ARG A 2 0.70 -13.90 -6.50
C ARG A 2 1.26 -15.12 -7.21
N ALA A 3 1.00 -16.31 -6.66
CA ALA A 3 1.47 -17.57 -7.25
C ALA A 3 0.97 -17.76 -8.70
N THR A 4 -0.25 -17.26 -8.98
CA THR A 4 -0.82 -17.29 -10.33
C THR A 4 -0.04 -16.46 -11.34
N ASP A 5 0.42 -15.28 -10.95
CA ASP A 5 1.14 -14.37 -11.85
C ASP A 5 2.55 -14.92 -12.14
N GLU A 6 3.21 -15.47 -11.11
CA GLU A 6 4.51 -16.13 -11.27
C GLU A 6 4.41 -17.39 -12.15
N ALA A 7 3.37 -18.21 -11.96
CA ALA A 7 3.13 -19.38 -12.83
C ALA A 7 2.90 -18.98 -14.29
N GLN A 8 2.16 -17.91 -14.56
CA GLN A 8 1.89 -17.42 -15.92
C GLN A 8 3.13 -16.82 -16.60
N THR A 9 4.05 -16.25 -15.84
CA THR A 9 5.29 -15.65 -16.34
C THR A 9 6.46 -16.61 -16.37
N GLY A 10 6.28 -17.87 -15.94
CA GLY A 10 7.35 -18.87 -15.85
C GLY A 10 8.35 -18.61 -14.72
N MET A 11 8.03 -17.70 -13.80
CA MET A 11 8.89 -17.40 -12.65
C MET A 11 8.68 -18.44 -11.55
N THR A 12 9.77 -18.82 -10.87
CA THR A 12 9.69 -19.74 -9.74
C THR A 12 9.03 -19.06 -8.54
N HIS A 13 7.99 -19.71 -7.99
CA HIS A 13 7.36 -19.27 -6.76
C HIS A 13 8.18 -19.71 -5.54
N ASP A 14 9.19 -18.92 -5.18
CA ASP A 14 10.02 -19.19 -4.01
C ASP A 14 9.26 -18.98 -2.70
N ARG A 15 9.79 -19.56 -1.60
CA ARG A 15 9.28 -19.33 -0.25
C ARG A 15 9.31 -17.84 0.09
N ALA A 16 8.36 -17.36 0.89
CA ALA A 16 8.23 -15.95 1.25
C ALA A 16 9.54 -15.34 1.80
N GLY A 17 10.31 -16.10 2.59
CA GLY A 17 11.60 -15.65 3.10
C GLY A 17 12.60 -15.32 2.00
N VAL A 18 12.76 -16.21 1.02
CA VAL A 18 13.66 -16.02 -0.15
C VAL A 18 13.23 -14.80 -0.97
N ARG A 19 11.93 -14.64 -1.20
CA ARG A 19 11.40 -13.48 -1.92
C ARG A 19 11.67 -12.16 -1.20
N ILE A 20 11.56 -12.15 0.14
CA ILE A 20 11.90 -10.97 0.94
C ILE A 20 13.41 -10.68 0.86
N ASP A 21 14.27 -11.70 0.96
CA ASP A 21 15.71 -11.52 0.85
C ASP A 21 16.12 -10.97 -0.52
N ARG A 22 15.54 -11.51 -1.59
CA ARG A 22 15.72 -10.98 -2.95
C ARG A 22 15.25 -9.53 -3.08
N MET A 23 14.13 -9.16 -2.48
CA MET A 23 13.64 -7.78 -2.44
C MET A 23 14.62 -6.85 -1.72
N ILE A 24 15.16 -7.28 -0.57
CA ILE A 24 16.16 -6.52 0.18
C ILE A 24 17.38 -6.21 -0.69
N GLU A 25 17.93 -7.22 -1.36
CA GLU A 25 19.06 -7.03 -2.25
C GLU A 25 18.68 -6.15 -3.46
N GLY A 26 17.49 -6.34 -4.03
CA GLY A 26 16.97 -5.53 -5.14
C GLY A 26 16.87 -4.03 -4.78
N ILE A 27 16.42 -3.70 -3.57
CA ILE A 27 16.39 -2.31 -3.09
C ILE A 27 17.80 -1.73 -2.99
N LYS A 28 18.77 -2.51 -2.49
CA LYS A 28 20.17 -2.08 -2.43
C LYS A 28 20.74 -1.82 -3.82
N VAL A 29 20.43 -2.71 -4.78
CA VAL A 29 20.82 -2.54 -6.18
C VAL A 29 20.23 -1.25 -6.77
N LEU A 30 18.93 -1.02 -6.60
CA LEU A 30 18.27 0.19 -7.10
C LEU A 30 18.93 1.45 -6.52
N ARG A 31 19.08 1.53 -5.19
CA ARG A 31 19.70 2.70 -4.55
C ARG A 31 21.16 2.89 -4.97
N GLY A 32 21.92 1.79 -5.10
CA GLY A 32 23.30 1.84 -5.57
C GLY A 32 23.42 2.35 -7.00
N LEU A 33 22.58 1.87 -7.92
CA LEU A 33 22.59 2.29 -9.32
C LEU A 33 22.07 3.72 -9.53
N TRP A 34 21.28 4.26 -8.59
CA TRP A 34 20.83 5.65 -8.61
C TRP A 34 21.90 6.63 -8.11
N GLY A 35 22.90 6.14 -7.38
CA GLY A 35 24.04 6.95 -6.92
C GLY A 35 24.95 7.41 -8.06
N ASP A 36 25.83 8.38 -7.80
CA ASP A 36 26.68 9.00 -8.82
C ASP A 36 27.85 8.09 -9.24
N ASP A 37 28.32 7.26 -8.32
CA ASP A 37 29.47 6.38 -8.54
C ASP A 37 29.08 5.02 -9.11
N ALA A 38 30.08 4.29 -9.65
CA ALA A 38 29.92 2.90 -10.02
C ALA A 38 29.62 2.03 -8.80
N PHE A 39 28.60 1.19 -8.90
CA PHE A 39 28.09 0.37 -7.82
C PHE A 39 28.51 -1.09 -7.97
N SER A 40 28.91 -1.71 -6.87
CA SER A 40 29.19 -3.14 -6.78
C SER A 40 28.43 -3.76 -5.61
N LEU A 41 27.90 -4.94 -5.80
CA LEU A 41 27.22 -5.76 -4.80
C LEU A 41 27.57 -7.24 -5.05
N GLU A 42 28.02 -7.93 -4.02
CA GLU A 42 28.10 -9.39 -4.00
C GLU A 42 27.06 -9.92 -3.01
N GLY A 43 25.89 -10.34 -3.53
CA GLY A 43 24.76 -10.82 -2.78
C GLY A 43 24.43 -12.28 -3.09
N ASN A 44 23.41 -12.81 -2.42
CA ASN A 44 22.90 -14.16 -2.67
C ASN A 44 22.00 -14.24 -3.92
N HIS A 45 21.42 -13.12 -4.34
CA HIS A 45 20.46 -13.04 -5.43
C HIS A 45 20.97 -12.16 -6.59
N TYR A 46 21.82 -11.19 -6.31
CA TYR A 46 22.37 -10.27 -7.31
C TYR A 46 23.88 -10.14 -7.13
N THR A 47 24.61 -10.19 -8.23
CA THR A 47 26.02 -9.85 -8.32
C THR A 47 26.18 -8.71 -9.31
N ILE A 48 26.65 -7.57 -8.85
CA ILE A 48 26.87 -6.35 -9.64
C ILE A 48 28.35 -5.98 -9.52
N THR A 49 29.01 -5.71 -10.63
CA THR A 49 30.42 -5.36 -10.66
C THR A 49 30.59 -4.03 -11.38
N GLU A 50 31.04 -3.02 -10.66
CA GLU A 50 31.39 -1.67 -11.15
C GLU A 50 30.37 -1.09 -12.17
N MET A 51 29.08 -1.34 -11.93
CA MET A 51 28.02 -0.92 -12.84
C MET A 51 27.61 0.53 -12.57
N ASN A 52 27.66 1.37 -13.60
CA ASN A 52 27.12 2.72 -13.55
C ASN A 52 25.69 2.70 -14.12
N GLY A 53 24.69 2.90 -13.26
CA GLY A 53 23.28 2.92 -13.68
C GLY A 53 22.97 4.17 -14.52
N MET A 54 22.44 3.96 -15.73
CA MET A 54 22.07 5.04 -16.65
C MET A 54 20.70 4.76 -17.30
N PRO A 55 19.83 5.76 -17.48
CA PRO A 55 19.98 7.16 -17.05
C PRO A 55 19.87 7.33 -15.53
N LYS A 56 20.48 8.35 -14.98
CA LYS A 56 20.32 8.70 -13.56
C LYS A 56 18.91 9.28 -13.32
N PRO A 57 18.31 9.03 -12.14
CA PRO A 57 17.07 9.70 -11.76
C PRO A 57 17.22 11.22 -11.72
N VAL A 58 16.14 11.95 -12.06
CA VAL A 58 16.11 13.41 -11.93
C VAL A 58 16.09 13.81 -10.43
N GLN A 59 15.46 13.01 -9.60
CA GLN A 59 15.43 13.22 -8.15
C GLN A 59 16.74 12.75 -7.53
N ALA A 60 17.37 13.61 -6.72
CA ALA A 60 18.56 13.24 -5.96
C ALA A 60 18.26 12.03 -5.04
N GLY A 61 19.08 10.99 -5.12
CA GLY A 61 18.87 9.74 -4.38
C GLY A 61 17.82 8.80 -4.97
N GLY A 62 17.21 9.17 -6.10
CA GLY A 62 16.18 8.39 -6.78
C GLY A 62 14.75 8.66 -6.32
N PRO A 63 13.75 8.04 -6.97
CA PRO A 63 12.35 8.15 -6.57
C PRO A 63 12.12 7.45 -5.22
N PRO A 64 11.08 7.87 -4.45
CA PRO A 64 10.74 7.18 -3.21
C PRO A 64 10.33 5.72 -3.48
N ILE A 65 10.82 4.83 -2.62
CA ILE A 65 10.53 3.41 -2.70
C ILE A 65 9.37 3.08 -1.77
N ILE A 66 8.30 2.50 -2.33
CA ILE A 66 7.23 1.93 -1.54
C ILE A 66 7.41 0.41 -1.41
N VAL A 67 7.32 -0.10 -0.18
CA VAL A 67 7.26 -1.54 0.10
C VAL A 67 6.01 -1.83 0.89
N GLY A 68 5.13 -2.67 0.33
CA GLY A 68 3.87 -3.07 0.96
C GLY A 68 3.85 -4.53 1.37
N GLY A 69 3.12 -4.81 2.46
CA GLY A 69 2.88 -6.16 2.92
C GLY A 69 1.99 -6.24 4.15
N GLY A 70 1.68 -7.46 4.58
CA GLY A 70 0.82 -7.71 5.74
C GLY A 70 1.50 -8.45 6.88
N GLY A 71 2.65 -9.09 6.65
CA GLY A 71 3.37 -9.86 7.64
C GLY A 71 4.49 -9.07 8.34
N LYS A 72 4.82 -9.46 9.58
CA LYS A 72 5.80 -8.76 10.41
C LYS A 72 7.16 -8.57 9.71
N ARG A 73 7.70 -9.65 9.09
CA ARG A 73 9.03 -9.59 8.46
C ARG A 73 9.09 -8.56 7.32
N VAL A 74 8.11 -8.55 6.42
CA VAL A 74 8.11 -7.62 5.28
C VAL A 74 7.89 -6.18 5.74
N LEU A 75 6.98 -5.94 6.71
CA LEU A 75 6.72 -4.61 7.26
C LEU A 75 7.92 -4.06 8.03
N SER A 76 8.58 -4.89 8.86
CA SER A 76 9.82 -4.50 9.55
C SER A 76 10.98 -4.24 8.57
N THR A 77 11.02 -4.95 7.44
CA THR A 77 12.01 -4.68 6.38
C THR A 77 11.69 -3.36 5.67
N ALA A 78 10.42 -3.14 5.31
CA ALA A 78 9.96 -1.89 4.72
C ALA A 78 10.30 -0.69 5.62
N ALA A 79 10.02 -0.79 6.92
CA ALA A 79 10.33 0.23 7.91
C ALA A 79 11.82 0.63 7.95
N ARG A 80 12.73 -0.30 7.68
CA ARG A 80 14.18 -0.03 7.66
C ARG A 80 14.70 0.50 6.33
N MET A 81 14.01 0.22 5.22
CA MET A 81 14.60 0.40 3.88
C MET A 81 13.76 1.25 2.92
N ALA A 82 12.45 1.32 3.12
CA ALA A 82 11.56 2.05 2.24
C ALA A 82 11.30 3.49 2.73
N ASP A 83 10.85 4.33 1.82
CA ASP A 83 10.41 5.70 2.12
C ASP A 83 8.91 5.71 2.43
N ILE A 84 8.16 4.75 1.83
CA ILE A 84 6.74 4.57 2.05
C ILE A 84 6.48 3.12 2.45
N VAL A 85 5.78 2.92 3.58
CA VAL A 85 5.39 1.59 4.07
C VAL A 85 3.91 1.35 3.80
N GLY A 86 3.60 0.39 2.92
CA GLY A 86 2.24 -0.03 2.62
C GLY A 86 1.75 -1.09 3.62
N VAL A 87 0.81 -0.73 4.50
CA VAL A 87 0.19 -1.67 5.43
C VAL A 87 -1.01 -2.34 4.76
N HIS A 88 -0.86 -3.62 4.46
CA HIS A 88 -1.83 -4.41 3.69
C HIS A 88 -2.39 -5.58 4.51
N PRO A 89 -3.47 -6.25 4.02
CA PRO A 89 -3.88 -7.54 4.55
C PRO A 89 -2.75 -8.56 4.52
N ASN A 90 -2.73 -9.47 5.49
CA ASN A 90 -1.77 -10.58 5.48
C ASN A 90 -2.27 -11.68 4.55
N VAL A 91 -1.81 -11.62 3.30
CA VAL A 91 -2.19 -12.57 2.26
C VAL A 91 -1.12 -13.66 2.17
N VAL A 92 -1.48 -14.88 2.49
CA VAL A 92 -0.61 -16.05 2.36
C VAL A 92 -0.77 -16.61 0.94
N GLU A 93 0.34 -16.85 0.26
CA GLU A 93 0.38 -17.41 -1.11
C GLU A 93 -0.42 -16.63 -2.17
N GLY A 94 -0.69 -15.35 -1.91
CA GLY A 94 -1.44 -14.50 -2.83
C GLY A 94 -2.96 -14.73 -2.84
N VAL A 95 -3.51 -15.47 -1.86
CA VAL A 95 -4.94 -15.77 -1.74
C VAL A 95 -5.58 -14.95 -0.62
N ILE A 96 -6.75 -14.35 -0.91
CA ILE A 96 -7.56 -13.68 0.10
C ILE A 96 -8.36 -14.74 0.85
N SER A 97 -7.91 -15.08 2.06
CA SER A 97 -8.56 -16.03 2.97
C SER A 97 -9.38 -15.29 4.05
N PRO A 98 -10.21 -16.00 4.83
CA PRO A 98 -10.87 -15.42 6.00
C PRO A 98 -9.89 -14.79 6.99
N GLU A 99 -8.68 -15.36 7.13
CA GLU A 99 -7.62 -14.82 7.99
C GLU A 99 -7.05 -13.51 7.41
N ALA A 100 -6.91 -13.43 6.08
CA ALA A 100 -6.53 -12.19 5.42
C ALA A 100 -7.56 -11.08 5.68
N ILE A 101 -8.86 -11.40 5.62
CA ILE A 101 -9.95 -10.47 5.93
C ILE A 101 -9.87 -10.01 7.39
N LYS A 102 -9.71 -10.92 8.36
CA LYS A 102 -9.52 -10.57 9.78
C LYS A 102 -8.32 -9.66 10.00
N SER A 103 -7.25 -9.84 9.22
CA SER A 103 -6.04 -9.01 9.30
C SER A 103 -6.24 -7.57 8.79
N MET A 104 -7.45 -7.20 8.36
CA MET A 104 -7.84 -5.84 7.97
C MET A 104 -8.56 -5.07 9.07
N SER A 105 -8.76 -5.65 10.26
CA SER A 105 -9.38 -4.95 11.39
C SER A 105 -8.50 -3.78 11.87
N SER A 106 -9.08 -2.88 12.66
CA SER A 106 -8.34 -1.77 13.28
C SER A 106 -7.25 -2.28 14.20
N GLU A 107 -7.54 -3.27 15.02
CA GLU A 107 -6.60 -3.85 15.98
C GLU A 107 -5.41 -4.50 15.25
N ALA A 108 -5.68 -5.29 14.20
CA ALA A 108 -4.62 -5.89 13.39
C ALA A 108 -3.78 -4.85 12.64
N THR A 109 -4.39 -3.72 12.26
CA THR A 109 -3.68 -2.61 11.63
C THR A 109 -2.78 -1.90 12.64
N GLU A 110 -3.28 -1.62 13.85
CA GLU A 110 -2.47 -1.03 14.93
C GLU A 110 -1.30 -1.93 15.33
N GLU A 111 -1.50 -3.24 15.41
CA GLU A 111 -0.40 -4.19 15.64
C GLU A 111 0.68 -4.08 14.57
N LYS A 112 0.28 -4.02 13.30
CA LYS A 112 1.21 -3.86 12.17
C LYS A 112 1.95 -2.53 12.22
N LEU A 113 1.28 -1.44 12.58
CA LEU A 113 1.91 -0.14 12.77
C LEU A 113 2.91 -0.18 13.95
N GLY A 114 2.61 -0.94 15.00
CA GLY A 114 3.57 -1.23 16.07
C GLY A 114 4.85 -1.88 15.53
N TRP A 115 4.75 -2.91 14.69
CA TRP A 115 5.93 -3.55 14.07
C TRP A 115 6.74 -2.60 13.20
N VAL A 116 6.07 -1.69 12.48
CA VAL A 116 6.73 -0.67 11.66
C VAL A 116 7.46 0.32 12.55
N ARG A 117 6.80 0.83 13.60
CA ARG A 117 7.40 1.78 14.57
C ARG A 117 8.62 1.21 15.26
N ASP A 118 8.50 -0.03 15.79
CA ASP A 118 9.61 -0.71 16.47
C ASP A 118 10.81 -0.94 15.54
N ALA A 119 10.56 -1.26 14.27
CA ALA A 119 11.62 -1.55 13.31
C ALA A 119 12.25 -0.30 12.70
N ALA A 120 11.52 0.81 12.63
CA ALA A 120 11.98 2.09 12.09
C ALA A 120 12.84 2.84 13.12
N GLY A 121 12.51 2.73 14.42
CA GLY A 121 13.15 3.55 15.45
C GLY A 121 13.00 5.05 15.14
N ASP A 122 14.09 5.79 15.24
CA ASP A 122 14.09 7.25 15.04
C ASP A 122 13.66 7.71 13.64
N ARG A 123 13.76 6.83 12.63
CA ARG A 123 13.30 7.21 11.28
C ARG A 123 11.79 7.06 11.05
N PHE A 124 11.01 6.69 12.07
CA PHE A 124 9.56 6.49 11.91
C PHE A 124 8.84 7.74 11.41
N ASP A 125 9.27 8.92 11.86
CA ASP A 125 8.70 10.20 11.46
C ASP A 125 9.02 10.61 10.02
N ASP A 126 10.05 9.99 9.41
CA ASP A 126 10.42 10.19 8.01
C ASP A 126 9.69 9.24 7.04
N ILE A 127 8.93 8.27 7.57
CA ILE A 127 8.23 7.25 6.79
C ILE A 127 6.80 7.68 6.48
N GLU A 128 6.42 7.65 5.21
CA GLU A 128 5.02 7.73 4.83
C GLU A 128 4.32 6.39 5.05
N ILE A 129 3.16 6.40 5.72
CA ILE A 129 2.31 5.21 5.88
C ILE A 129 1.19 5.22 4.85
N SER A 130 1.15 4.18 4.03
CA SER A 130 0.11 3.95 3.04
C SER A 130 -0.78 2.77 3.46
N ILE A 131 -2.10 2.95 3.42
CA ILE A 131 -3.08 1.90 3.69
C ILE A 131 -3.95 1.68 2.46
N LEU A 132 -3.99 0.43 1.98
CA LEU A 132 -4.84 0.05 0.85
C LEU A 132 -6.32 0.14 1.24
N LYS A 133 -7.08 0.93 0.51
CA LYS A 133 -8.54 0.97 0.61
C LYS A 133 -9.13 -0.04 -0.36
N LEU A 134 -9.67 -1.13 0.16
CA LEU A 134 -10.28 -2.18 -0.67
C LEU A 134 -11.67 -1.78 -1.20
N VAL A 135 -12.42 -1.06 -0.37
CA VAL A 135 -13.79 -0.66 -0.70
C VAL A 135 -13.99 0.81 -0.38
N THR A 136 -14.48 1.57 -1.35
CA THR A 136 -14.91 2.95 -1.17
C THR A 136 -16.34 3.06 -1.65
N ILE A 137 -17.27 3.43 -0.76
CA ILE A 137 -18.70 3.54 -1.08
C ILE A 137 -19.18 4.94 -0.72
N VAL A 138 -19.77 5.61 -1.70
CA VAL A 138 -20.42 6.92 -1.51
C VAL A 138 -21.92 6.67 -1.25
N THR A 139 -22.38 6.94 -0.04
CA THR A 139 -23.75 6.62 0.38
C THR A 139 -24.25 7.54 1.50
N ASP A 140 -25.54 7.79 1.53
CA ASP A 140 -26.24 8.40 2.69
C ASP A 140 -26.67 7.34 3.73
N GLY A 141 -26.70 6.05 3.36
CA GLY A 141 -27.12 4.90 4.17
C GLY A 141 -25.95 4.04 4.65
N ARG A 142 -24.95 4.62 5.30
CA ARG A 142 -23.71 3.95 5.71
C ARG A 142 -23.95 2.66 6.50
N ASP A 143 -24.88 2.67 7.46
CA ASP A 143 -25.10 1.53 8.35
C ASP A 143 -25.70 0.34 7.60
N ALA A 144 -26.72 0.55 6.75
CA ALA A 144 -27.33 -0.50 5.96
C ALA A 144 -26.36 -1.10 4.93
N VAL A 145 -25.48 -0.28 4.36
CA VAL A 145 -24.44 -0.75 3.43
C VAL A 145 -23.36 -1.51 4.17
N SER A 146 -22.96 -1.08 5.37
CA SER A 146 -21.96 -1.78 6.18
C SER A 146 -22.45 -3.17 6.63
N GLU A 147 -23.73 -3.33 6.97
CA GLU A 147 -24.34 -4.63 7.26
C GLU A 147 -24.25 -5.58 6.05
N LYS A 148 -24.59 -5.08 4.86
CA LYS A 148 -24.54 -5.87 3.64
C LYS A 148 -23.10 -6.27 3.25
N VAL A 149 -22.15 -5.34 3.35
CA VAL A 149 -20.73 -5.61 3.06
C VAL A 149 -20.16 -6.56 4.09
N GLY A 150 -20.43 -6.33 5.37
CA GLY A 150 -20.00 -7.19 6.48
C GLY A 150 -20.52 -8.61 6.35
N GLY A 151 -21.81 -8.76 6.05
CA GLY A 151 -22.42 -10.09 5.81
C GLY A 151 -21.75 -10.87 4.68
N GLY A 152 -21.37 -10.18 3.59
CA GLY A 152 -20.63 -10.79 2.47
C GLY A 152 -19.18 -11.16 2.82
N MET A 153 -18.59 -10.53 3.83
CA MET A 153 -17.20 -10.76 4.29
C MET A 153 -17.11 -11.60 5.58
N GLY A 154 -18.25 -12.02 6.15
CA GLY A 154 -18.29 -12.72 7.43
C GLY A 154 -17.87 -11.84 8.62
N MET A 155 -18.12 -10.54 8.56
CA MET A 155 -17.80 -9.54 9.58
C MET A 155 -19.08 -8.81 10.01
N ASP A 156 -19.12 -8.31 11.24
CA ASP A 156 -20.22 -7.43 11.66
C ASP A 156 -20.05 -6.00 11.11
N ALA A 157 -21.14 -5.25 11.09
CA ALA A 157 -21.17 -3.89 10.57
C ALA A 157 -20.24 -2.93 11.32
N ALA A 158 -20.08 -3.10 12.64
CA ALA A 158 -19.22 -2.25 13.46
C ALA A 158 -17.74 -2.45 13.10
N THR A 159 -17.33 -3.70 12.90
CA THR A 159 -15.98 -4.05 12.43
C THR A 159 -15.69 -3.46 11.04
N ILE A 160 -16.66 -3.53 10.12
CA ILE A 160 -16.52 -2.92 8.78
C ILE A 160 -16.39 -1.40 8.89
N LEU A 161 -17.20 -0.75 9.72
CA LEU A 161 -17.17 0.71 9.89
C LEU A 161 -15.89 1.21 10.55
N ALA A 162 -15.30 0.43 11.44
CA ALA A 162 -14.05 0.75 12.12
C ALA A 162 -12.81 0.43 11.27
N SER A 163 -12.93 -0.44 10.26
CA SER A 163 -11.78 -0.90 9.49
C SER A 163 -11.13 0.25 8.70
N PRO A 164 -9.81 0.43 8.80
CA PRO A 164 -9.08 1.46 8.05
C PRO A 164 -9.01 1.15 6.54
N THR A 165 -9.34 -0.08 6.12
CA THR A 165 -9.35 -0.49 4.70
C THR A 165 -10.66 -0.20 3.97
N HIS A 166 -11.69 0.31 4.68
CA HIS A 166 -12.96 0.75 4.13
C HIS A 166 -13.13 2.25 4.29
N TRP A 167 -13.64 2.91 3.28
CA TRP A 167 -13.90 4.33 3.34
C TRP A 167 -15.35 4.64 2.93
N TRP A 168 -15.99 5.53 3.71
CA TRP A 168 -17.36 5.96 3.54
C TRP A 168 -17.40 7.45 3.29
N ALA A 169 -17.96 7.87 2.17
CA ALA A 169 -18.18 9.27 1.87
C ALA A 169 -19.67 9.55 1.72
N ARG A 170 -20.10 10.73 2.13
CA ARG A 170 -21.44 11.23 1.81
C ARG A 170 -21.42 11.88 0.43
N PRO A 171 -22.49 11.75 -0.38
CA PRO A 171 -22.63 12.52 -1.60
C PRO A 171 -22.49 14.02 -1.30
N ASN A 172 -21.73 14.74 -2.10
CA ASN A 172 -21.64 16.19 -1.96
C ASN A 172 -22.97 16.83 -2.38
N ARG A 173 -23.73 17.36 -1.44
CA ARG A 173 -25.05 17.99 -1.71
C ARG A 173 -24.92 19.42 -2.25
N SER A 174 -23.73 20.02 -2.31
CA SER A 174 -23.53 21.41 -2.70
C SER A 174 -23.63 21.66 -4.22
N SER A 175 -23.65 20.64 -5.05
CA SER A 175 -23.73 20.80 -6.52
C SER A 175 -25.15 20.95 -7.08
N LYS A 176 -26.20 20.89 -6.26
CA LYS A 176 -27.59 21.01 -6.74
C LYS A 176 -28.19 22.43 -6.71
N ASN A 177 -27.47 23.42 -6.21
CA ASN A 177 -28.03 24.78 -6.04
C ASN A 177 -27.47 25.86 -7.00
N SER A 178 -26.76 25.49 -8.07
CA SER A 178 -26.23 26.50 -9.02
C SER A 178 -27.01 26.63 -10.35
N SER A 179 -28.15 25.94 -10.50
CA SER A 179 -28.91 25.99 -11.77
C SER A 179 -30.26 26.72 -11.71
N SER A 180 -30.55 27.52 -10.67
CA SER A 180 -31.83 28.23 -10.56
C SER A 180 -31.73 29.75 -10.40
N ASN A 181 -30.73 30.42 -11.00
CA ASN A 181 -30.76 31.89 -11.11
C ASN A 181 -30.16 32.37 -12.44
N ALA A 182 -30.81 31.97 -13.51
CA ALA A 182 -30.58 32.59 -14.83
C ALA A 182 -31.94 32.79 -15.52
N SER A 183 -32.76 33.69 -14.95
CA SER A 183 -33.88 34.27 -15.69
C SER A 183 -34.17 35.66 -15.14
N GLY A 184 -33.91 36.68 -15.93
CA GLY A 184 -34.41 38.03 -15.65
C GLY A 184 -33.40 39.15 -15.83
N GLY A 185 -32.88 39.35 -17.00
CA GLY A 185 -32.24 40.59 -17.41
C GLY A 185 -32.90 41.13 -18.67
N ARG A 186 -33.92 42.01 -18.53
CA ARG A 186 -34.48 42.82 -19.63
C ARG A 186 -33.43 43.78 -20.16
N VAL A 187 -33.28 43.80 -21.45
CA VAL A 187 -32.60 44.85 -22.20
C VAL A 187 -33.56 46.05 -22.32
N PRO A 188 -33.20 47.30 -21.97
CA PRO A 188 -33.94 48.48 -22.34
C PRO A 188 -33.53 48.91 -23.76
N THR A 189 -34.54 49.35 -24.49
CA THR A 189 -34.51 50.00 -25.81
C THR A 189 -33.67 51.26 -25.84
#